data_93216f72db00829adc00f9726c87e7e4
#
_entry.id   93216f72db00829adc00f9726c87e7e4
#
_cell.length_a   1.000
_cell.length_b   1.000
_cell.length_c   1.000
_cell.angle_alpha   90.00
_cell.angle_beta   90.00
_cell.angle_gamma   90.00
#
_symmetry.space_group_name_H-M   'P 1'
#
loop_
_entity.id
_entity.type
_entity.pdbx_description
1 polymer ?
#
loop_
_entity_poly.entity_id
_entity_poly.type
_entity_poly.pdbx_seq_one_letter_code
_entity_poly.pdbx_strand_id
1 'polypeptide(L)'
;MPSAFVHSRSSTARSGGEAMETFLNAFRDGYARVAGARERWDDAQKASTALLGAVVNAFERMPALERGATREDVLGNDEFGKRVVEAQYASLDRLFTRLREECDEFERLTRELERAKTDAWMRTRNLTPPPKRAGGERAGPQPSIAECVLGLEDVWRMHRDECALKREIVKQAATCEDVEDLKVLHRLYCAQPNLDPEELRTIMDRVPVKSVEADLHR
;
A
#
# COMPACT_ATOMS: atom_id res chain seq x y z
N MET A 1 17.08 12.42 -67.78
CA MET A 1 16.26 12.97 -66.67
C MET A 1 16.06 11.91 -65.60
N PRO A 2 16.84 11.87 -64.49
CA PRO A 2 16.48 11.00 -63.38
C PRO A 2 15.75 11.77 -62.31
N SER A 3 14.68 11.15 -61.87
CA SER A 3 13.71 11.60 -60.90
C SER A 3 14.25 11.53 -59.48
N ALA A 4 14.06 12.61 -58.73
CA ALA A 4 14.33 12.69 -57.29
C ALA A 4 13.15 12.03 -56.54
N PHE A 5 13.39 10.91 -55.92
CA PHE A 5 12.46 10.29 -54.97
C PHE A 5 13.25 9.64 -53.78
N VAL A 6 13.86 10.44 -52.94
CA VAL A 6 14.35 10.00 -51.62
C VAL A 6 14.19 11.16 -50.64
N HIS A 7 13.68 10.91 -49.47
CA HIS A 7 13.58 11.70 -48.24
C HIS A 7 12.17 12.11 -47.82
N SER A 8 11.38 11.13 -47.37
CA SER A 8 10.24 11.43 -46.48
C SER A 8 9.97 10.38 -45.40
N ARG A 9 10.88 9.44 -45.13
CA ARG A 9 10.66 8.37 -44.15
C ARG A 9 11.27 8.63 -42.76
N SER A 10 12.08 9.65 -42.56
CA SER A 10 12.79 9.89 -41.32
C SER A 10 12.06 10.75 -40.29
N SER A 11 11.13 11.61 -40.75
CA SER A 11 10.45 12.59 -39.87
C SER A 11 9.31 12.00 -39.04
N THR A 12 8.53 11.08 -39.60
CA THR A 12 7.38 10.47 -38.90
C THR A 12 7.76 9.49 -37.79
N ALA A 13 8.91 8.86 -37.88
CA ALA A 13 9.39 7.93 -36.85
C ALA A 13 9.86 8.64 -35.57
N ARG A 14 10.50 9.82 -35.71
CA ARG A 14 10.92 10.66 -34.58
C ARG A 14 9.73 11.24 -33.82
N SER A 15 8.72 11.75 -34.52
CA SER A 15 7.51 12.33 -33.87
C SER A 15 6.71 11.31 -33.06
N GLY A 16 6.66 10.05 -33.50
CA GLY A 16 5.97 8.98 -32.75
C GLY A 16 6.69 8.56 -31.45
N GLY A 17 8.03 8.61 -31.46
CA GLY A 17 8.84 8.34 -30.27
C GLY A 17 8.74 9.44 -29.20
N GLU A 18 8.80 10.69 -29.65
CA GLU A 18 8.65 11.87 -28.75
C GLU A 18 7.25 11.96 -28.12
N ALA A 19 6.21 11.66 -28.88
CA ALA A 19 4.84 11.62 -28.35
C ALA A 19 4.66 10.50 -27.31
N MET A 20 5.28 9.33 -27.52
CA MET A 20 5.23 8.22 -26.58
C MET A 20 6.04 8.53 -25.30
N GLU A 21 7.21 9.14 -25.42
CA GLU A 21 8.03 9.53 -24.29
C GLU A 21 7.32 10.60 -23.45
N THR A 22 6.72 11.60 -24.06
CA THR A 22 5.87 12.61 -23.39
C THR A 22 4.71 11.95 -22.65
N PHE A 23 4.12 10.93 -23.24
CA PHE A 23 3.04 10.16 -22.66
C PHE A 23 3.51 9.35 -21.44
N LEU A 24 4.59 8.58 -21.55
CA LEU A 24 5.15 7.82 -20.42
C LEU A 24 5.57 8.73 -19.28
N ASN A 25 6.14 9.89 -19.59
CA ASN A 25 6.50 10.89 -18.57
C ASN A 25 5.29 11.37 -17.77
N ALA A 26 4.12 11.49 -18.37
CA ALA A 26 2.89 11.87 -17.67
C ALA A 26 2.47 10.85 -16.59
N PHE A 27 2.81 9.56 -16.79
CA PHE A 27 2.51 8.50 -15.83
C PHE A 27 3.63 8.28 -14.81
N ARG A 28 4.89 8.56 -15.14
CA ARG A 28 6.05 8.33 -14.24
C ARG A 28 5.85 8.99 -12.88
N ASP A 29 5.36 10.21 -12.84
CA ASP A 29 5.09 10.92 -11.58
C ASP A 29 4.01 10.21 -10.74
N GLY A 30 2.96 9.70 -11.39
CA GLY A 30 1.89 8.94 -10.72
C GLY A 30 2.42 7.64 -10.13
N TYR A 31 3.16 6.88 -10.93
CA TYR A 31 3.78 5.62 -10.50
C TYR A 31 4.85 5.83 -9.44
N ALA A 32 5.64 6.91 -9.50
CA ALA A 32 6.61 7.25 -8.46
C ALA A 32 5.94 7.56 -7.12
N ARG A 33 4.83 8.32 -7.15
CA ARG A 33 4.04 8.59 -5.92
C ARG A 33 3.45 7.31 -5.35
N VAL A 34 2.95 6.41 -6.22
CA VAL A 34 2.45 5.10 -5.80
C VAL A 34 3.56 4.25 -5.19
N ALA A 35 4.75 4.22 -5.77
CA ALA A 35 5.90 3.51 -5.20
C ALA A 35 6.24 4.00 -3.79
N GLY A 36 6.36 5.32 -3.59
CA GLY A 36 6.62 5.90 -2.28
C GLY A 36 5.47 5.72 -1.26
N ALA A 37 4.22 5.68 -1.70
CA ALA A 37 3.09 5.37 -0.84
C ALA A 37 3.12 3.90 -0.39
N ARG A 38 3.51 2.96 -1.28
CA ARG A 38 3.65 1.54 -0.95
C ARG A 38 4.77 1.27 0.05
N GLU A 39 5.92 1.91 -0.09
CA GLU A 39 7.00 1.78 0.90
C GLU A 39 6.52 2.18 2.31
N ARG A 40 5.81 3.30 2.43
CA ARG A 40 5.24 3.74 3.71
C ARG A 40 4.12 2.81 4.19
N TRP A 41 3.35 2.20 3.27
CA TRP A 41 2.37 1.17 3.62
C TRP A 41 3.03 -0.04 4.26
N ASP A 42 4.14 -0.53 3.69
CA ASP A 42 4.89 -1.65 4.21
C ASP A 42 5.47 -1.36 5.60
N ASP A 43 5.91 -0.12 5.85
CA ASP A 43 6.40 0.31 7.17
C ASP A 43 5.26 0.39 8.19
N ALA A 44 4.11 0.97 7.84
CA ALA A 44 2.92 0.98 8.68
C ALA A 44 2.40 -0.44 8.95
N GLN A 45 2.48 -1.34 7.96
CA GLN A 45 2.13 -2.75 8.12
C GLN A 45 3.03 -3.44 9.15
N LYS A 46 4.34 -3.26 9.08
CA LYS A 46 5.28 -3.83 10.07
C LYS A 46 4.99 -3.31 11.47
N ALA A 47 4.81 -1.99 11.62
CA ALA A 47 4.51 -1.36 12.90
C ALA A 47 3.19 -1.86 13.51
N SER A 48 2.12 -1.84 12.74
CA SER A 48 0.79 -2.25 13.20
C SER A 48 0.67 -3.76 13.47
N THR A 49 1.36 -4.59 12.69
CA THR A 49 1.45 -6.04 12.96
C THR A 49 2.11 -6.32 14.31
N ALA A 50 3.21 -5.62 14.62
CA ALA A 50 3.88 -5.75 15.91
C ALA A 50 2.99 -5.28 17.08
N LEU A 51 2.23 -4.20 16.89
CA LEU A 51 1.28 -3.70 17.89
C LEU A 51 0.15 -4.70 18.16
N LEU A 52 -0.46 -5.24 17.11
CA LEU A 52 -1.54 -6.23 17.26
C LEU A 52 -1.03 -7.54 17.87
N GLY A 53 0.20 -7.97 17.53
CA GLY A 53 0.87 -9.07 18.20
C GLY A 53 1.11 -8.83 19.70
N ALA A 54 1.46 -7.59 20.07
CA ALA A 54 1.58 -7.21 21.48
C ALA A 54 0.23 -7.24 22.21
N VAL A 55 -0.86 -6.88 21.54
CA VAL A 55 -2.23 -7.02 22.07
C VAL A 55 -2.55 -8.48 22.33
N VAL A 56 -2.32 -9.40 21.35
CA VAL A 56 -2.52 -10.85 21.53
C VAL A 56 -1.74 -11.35 22.76
N ASN A 57 -0.45 -11.03 22.85
CA ASN A 57 0.40 -11.44 23.97
C ASN A 57 -0.06 -10.88 25.34
N ALA A 58 -0.65 -9.68 25.32
CA ALA A 58 -1.21 -9.08 26.54
C ALA A 58 -2.47 -9.84 26.99
N PHE A 59 -3.38 -10.14 26.06
CA PHE A 59 -4.59 -10.91 26.34
C PHE A 59 -4.30 -12.33 26.84
N GLU A 60 -3.30 -13.03 26.28
CA GLU A 60 -2.89 -14.35 26.74
C GLU A 60 -2.45 -14.38 28.22
N ARG A 61 -1.85 -13.30 28.69
CA ARG A 61 -1.36 -13.17 30.07
C ARG A 61 -2.43 -12.73 31.07
N MET A 62 -3.50 -12.06 30.62
CA MET A 62 -4.52 -11.50 31.50
C MET A 62 -5.12 -12.52 32.49
N PRO A 63 -5.55 -13.73 32.06
CA PRO A 63 -6.13 -14.70 33.00
C PRO A 63 -5.18 -15.17 34.09
N ALA A 64 -3.87 -15.18 33.82
CA ALA A 64 -2.86 -15.53 34.83
C ALA A 64 -2.63 -14.37 35.81
N LEU A 65 -2.63 -13.14 35.34
CA LEU A 65 -2.49 -11.93 36.16
C LEU A 65 -3.68 -11.76 37.09
N GLU A 66 -4.91 -11.93 36.59
CA GLU A 66 -6.13 -11.84 37.38
C GLU A 66 -6.21 -12.90 38.48
N ARG A 67 -5.86 -14.16 38.14
CA ARG A 67 -5.76 -15.22 39.15
C ARG A 67 -4.68 -14.96 40.19
N GLY A 68 -3.54 -14.38 39.78
CA GLY A 68 -2.46 -14.03 40.69
C GLY A 68 -2.84 -12.89 41.61
N ALA A 69 -3.61 -11.91 41.13
CA ALA A 69 -4.07 -10.78 41.89
C ALA A 69 -5.07 -11.15 42.99
N THR A 70 -5.79 -12.27 42.86
CA THR A 70 -6.76 -12.77 43.85
C THR A 70 -6.15 -13.76 44.87
N ARG A 71 -4.88 -14.15 44.68
CA ARG A 71 -4.19 -15.08 45.63
C ARG A 71 -3.43 -14.30 46.67
N GLU A 72 -3.98 -14.27 47.87
CA GLU A 72 -3.34 -13.65 49.06
C GLU A 72 -1.98 -14.25 49.40
N ASP A 73 -1.69 -15.51 48.99
CA ASP A 73 -0.53 -16.26 49.36
C ASP A 73 0.78 -15.87 48.66
N VAL A 74 0.71 -15.25 47.48
CA VAL A 74 1.90 -15.08 46.60
C VAL A 74 2.51 -13.67 46.70
N LEU A 75 1.74 -12.64 46.95
CA LEU A 75 2.22 -11.25 46.94
C LEU A 75 1.98 -10.49 48.27
N GLY A 76 1.34 -11.11 49.25
CA GLY A 76 1.14 -10.50 50.57
C GLY A 76 0.35 -9.19 50.63
N ASN A 77 -0.18 -8.75 49.47
CA ASN A 77 -0.90 -7.50 49.37
C ASN A 77 -1.84 -7.50 48.16
N ASP A 78 -3.15 -7.66 48.39
CA ASP A 78 -4.24 -7.61 47.43
C ASP A 78 -4.19 -6.34 46.52
N GLU A 79 -3.70 -5.23 47.08
CA GLU A 79 -3.60 -3.96 46.36
C GLU A 79 -2.50 -3.96 45.30
N PHE A 80 -1.40 -4.68 45.49
CA PHE A 80 -0.34 -4.78 44.49
C PHE A 80 -0.82 -5.58 43.23
N GLY A 81 -1.51 -6.70 43.43
CA GLY A 81 -2.06 -7.50 42.37
C GLY A 81 -3.06 -6.70 41.52
N LYS A 82 -3.95 -5.93 42.15
CA LYS A 82 -4.90 -5.05 41.45
C LYS A 82 -4.17 -3.99 40.60
N ARG A 83 -3.15 -3.34 41.14
CA ARG A 83 -2.34 -2.34 40.40
C ARG A 83 -1.63 -2.94 39.19
N VAL A 84 -1.17 -4.20 39.25
CA VAL A 84 -0.56 -4.89 38.12
C VAL A 84 -1.60 -5.12 36.98
N VAL A 85 -2.80 -5.56 37.34
CA VAL A 85 -3.91 -5.77 36.40
C VAL A 85 -4.34 -4.45 35.76
N GLU A 86 -4.53 -3.40 36.56
CA GLU A 86 -4.85 -2.05 36.07
C GLU A 86 -3.78 -1.50 35.11
N ALA A 87 -2.51 -1.67 35.44
CA ALA A 87 -1.38 -1.27 34.58
C ALA A 87 -1.38 -2.03 33.24
N GLN A 88 -1.81 -3.32 33.24
CA GLN A 88 -1.94 -4.11 32.03
C GLN A 88 -3.09 -3.62 31.14
N TYR A 89 -4.26 -3.32 31.71
CA TYR A 89 -5.37 -2.72 30.97
C TYR A 89 -4.98 -1.35 30.39
N ALA A 90 -4.33 -0.49 31.16
CA ALA A 90 -3.82 0.79 30.66
C ALA A 90 -2.76 0.62 29.54
N SER A 91 -2.01 -0.48 29.55
CA SER A 91 -1.09 -0.82 28.46
C SER A 91 -1.84 -1.24 27.19
N LEU A 92 -2.90 -2.06 27.33
CA LEU A 92 -3.77 -2.44 26.22
C LEU A 92 -4.42 -1.21 25.57
N ASP A 93 -4.95 -0.28 26.35
CA ASP A 93 -5.54 0.96 25.83
C ASP A 93 -4.54 1.77 24.99
N ARG A 94 -3.28 1.85 25.44
CA ARG A 94 -2.21 2.50 24.67
C ARG A 94 -1.90 1.77 23.36
N LEU A 95 -1.88 0.44 23.36
CA LEU A 95 -1.67 -0.35 22.15
C LEU A 95 -2.80 -0.14 21.14
N PHE A 96 -4.06 -0.16 21.57
CA PHE A 96 -5.19 0.12 20.70
C PHE A 96 -5.22 1.57 20.20
N THR A 97 -4.78 2.53 21.01
CA THR A 97 -4.65 3.92 20.55
C THR A 97 -3.63 4.00 19.41
N ARG A 98 -2.46 3.41 19.56
CA ARG A 98 -1.44 3.37 18.50
C ARG A 98 -1.91 2.58 17.26
N LEU A 99 -2.66 1.49 17.43
CA LEU A 99 -3.24 0.76 16.30
C LEU A 99 -4.23 1.61 15.49
N ARG A 100 -5.00 2.48 16.16
CA ARG A 100 -5.89 3.43 15.46
C ARG A 100 -5.09 4.48 14.68
N GLU A 101 -3.99 4.97 15.26
CA GLU A 101 -3.07 5.90 14.56
C GLU A 101 -2.50 5.26 13.27
N GLU A 102 -2.11 3.97 13.32
CA GLU A 102 -1.67 3.24 12.12
C GLU A 102 -2.82 3.06 11.10
N CYS A 103 -4.05 2.85 11.57
CA CYS A 103 -5.22 2.80 10.68
C CYS A 103 -5.46 4.14 9.97
N ASP A 104 -5.26 5.26 10.66
CA ASP A 104 -5.36 6.60 10.08
C ASP A 104 -4.24 6.84 9.05
N GLU A 105 -3.05 6.29 9.27
CA GLU A 105 -1.95 6.31 8.29
C GLU A 105 -2.33 5.53 7.03
N PHE A 106 -2.85 4.30 7.13
CA PHE A 106 -3.35 3.54 5.98
C PHE A 106 -4.42 4.31 5.20
N GLU A 107 -5.33 4.98 5.90
CA GLU A 107 -6.36 5.81 5.25
C GLU A 107 -5.75 7.01 4.52
N ARG A 108 -4.73 7.65 5.11
CA ARG A 108 -3.99 8.76 4.47
C ARG A 108 -3.28 8.29 3.19
N LEU A 109 -2.61 7.13 3.24
CA LEU A 109 -1.93 6.52 2.11
C LEU A 109 -2.92 6.13 1.00
N THR A 110 -4.06 5.56 1.36
CA THR A 110 -5.14 5.22 0.41
C THR A 110 -5.66 6.45 -0.33
N ARG A 111 -5.84 7.58 0.39
CA ARG A 111 -6.21 8.87 -0.23
C ARG A 111 -5.11 9.42 -1.16
N GLU A 112 -3.85 9.18 -0.85
CA GLU A 112 -2.72 9.56 -1.71
C GLU A 112 -2.70 8.75 -3.00
N LEU A 113 -2.94 7.43 -2.92
CA LEU A 113 -3.10 6.56 -4.09
C LEU A 113 -4.29 6.99 -4.97
N GLU A 114 -5.41 7.37 -4.36
CA GLU A 114 -6.59 7.89 -5.08
C GLU A 114 -6.26 9.16 -5.86
N ARG A 115 -5.52 10.10 -5.23
CA ARG A 115 -5.08 11.32 -5.90
C ARG A 115 -4.13 11.00 -7.07
N ALA A 116 -3.18 10.08 -6.88
CA ALA A 116 -2.26 9.68 -7.94
C ALA A 116 -3.01 9.11 -9.16
N LYS A 117 -3.99 8.22 -8.92
CA LYS A 117 -4.90 7.69 -9.93
C LYS A 117 -5.68 8.80 -10.65
N THR A 118 -6.31 9.69 -9.89
CA THR A 118 -7.14 10.76 -10.41
C THR A 118 -6.33 11.76 -11.27
N ASP A 119 -5.17 12.15 -10.79
CA ASP A 119 -4.26 13.05 -11.52
C ASP A 119 -3.78 12.42 -12.83
N ALA A 120 -3.43 11.14 -12.82
CA ALA A 120 -3.04 10.40 -14.01
C ALA A 120 -4.20 10.38 -15.03
N TRP A 121 -5.42 10.09 -14.56
CA TRP A 121 -6.60 10.07 -15.43
C TRP A 121 -6.91 11.43 -16.04
N MET A 122 -6.82 12.51 -15.26
CA MET A 122 -7.02 13.89 -15.73
C MET A 122 -5.99 14.31 -16.77
N ARG A 123 -4.72 13.90 -16.59
CA ARG A 123 -3.66 14.17 -17.57
C ARG A 123 -3.92 13.47 -18.92
N THR A 124 -4.44 12.23 -18.89
CA THR A 124 -4.73 11.48 -20.14
C THR A 124 -5.83 12.09 -20.99
N ARG A 125 -6.79 12.80 -20.37
CA ARG A 125 -7.87 13.50 -21.12
C ARG A 125 -7.32 14.56 -22.06
N ASN A 126 -6.17 15.13 -21.76
CA ASN A 126 -5.53 16.20 -22.52
C ASN A 126 -4.43 15.68 -23.47
N LEU A 127 -4.15 14.37 -23.46
CA LEU A 127 -3.15 13.78 -24.34
C LEU A 127 -3.82 13.31 -25.63
N THR A 128 -3.31 13.81 -26.75
CA THR A 128 -3.67 13.25 -28.06
C THR A 128 -3.06 11.86 -28.15
N PRO A 129 -3.86 10.78 -28.35
CA PRO A 129 -3.29 9.44 -28.52
C PRO A 129 -2.29 9.47 -29.66
N PRO A 130 -1.12 8.82 -29.51
CA PRO A 130 -0.15 8.73 -30.58
C PRO A 130 -0.83 8.07 -31.79
N PRO A 131 -0.56 8.56 -33.02
CA PRO A 131 -1.19 8.03 -34.23
C PRO A 131 -0.91 6.52 -34.35
N LYS A 132 -1.96 5.73 -34.55
CA LYS A 132 -1.82 4.28 -34.81
C LYS A 132 -0.90 4.14 -36.03
N ARG A 133 0.28 3.53 -35.84
CA ARG A 133 1.15 3.24 -36.94
C ARG A 133 0.39 2.34 -37.95
N ALA A 134 0.25 2.82 -39.16
CA ALA A 134 -0.24 2.02 -40.27
C ALA A 134 0.85 0.95 -40.56
N GLY A 135 0.65 -0.25 -40.04
CA GLY A 135 1.58 -1.36 -40.22
C GLY A 135 2.06 -2.00 -38.92
N GLY A 136 1.16 -2.46 -38.10
CA GLY A 136 1.24 -3.59 -37.17
C GLY A 136 2.47 -3.90 -36.33
N GLU A 137 3.61 -3.23 -36.47
CA GLU A 137 4.80 -3.47 -35.68
C GLU A 137 4.76 -2.64 -34.38
N ARG A 138 4.38 -3.30 -33.27
CA ARG A 138 4.65 -2.80 -31.92
C ARG A 138 6.18 -2.73 -31.75
N ALA A 139 6.74 -1.54 -31.63
CA ALA A 139 8.12 -1.34 -31.22
C ALA A 139 8.25 -1.68 -29.71
N GLY A 140 8.38 -2.97 -29.38
CA GLY A 140 8.55 -3.46 -28.01
C GLY A 140 7.27 -3.53 -27.16
N PRO A 141 7.32 -4.17 -25.97
CA PRO A 141 6.19 -4.31 -25.05
C PRO A 141 6.00 -3.00 -24.27
N GLN A 142 5.54 -1.95 -24.92
CA GLN A 142 5.19 -0.71 -24.22
C GLN A 142 3.72 -0.78 -23.77
N PRO A 143 3.41 -0.39 -22.50
CA PRO A 143 2.06 -0.40 -21.99
C PRO A 143 1.19 0.61 -22.76
N SER A 144 -0.08 0.26 -22.95
CA SER A 144 -1.09 1.18 -23.48
C SER A 144 -1.49 2.21 -22.41
N ILE A 145 -2.10 3.32 -22.85
CA ILE A 145 -2.73 4.31 -21.93
C ILE A 145 -3.68 3.62 -20.95
N ALA A 146 -4.53 2.75 -21.49
CA ALA A 146 -5.51 2.04 -20.69
C ALA A 146 -4.86 1.17 -19.62
N GLU A 147 -3.81 0.42 -19.96
CA GLU A 147 -3.07 -0.41 -18.99
C GLU A 147 -2.40 0.41 -17.90
N CYS A 148 -1.88 1.61 -18.21
CA CYS A 148 -1.31 2.49 -17.21
C CYS A 148 -2.36 3.06 -16.25
N VAL A 149 -3.51 3.51 -16.77
CA VAL A 149 -4.60 4.07 -15.96
C VAL A 149 -5.26 2.99 -15.10
N LEU A 150 -5.62 1.86 -15.72
CA LEU A 150 -6.24 0.74 -15.01
C LEU A 150 -5.31 0.16 -13.94
N GLY A 151 -4.00 0.10 -14.23
CA GLY A 151 -3.03 -0.33 -13.23
C GLY A 151 -3.03 0.54 -11.97
N LEU A 152 -3.07 1.87 -12.10
CA LEU A 152 -3.17 2.78 -10.94
C LEU A 152 -4.51 2.62 -10.22
N GLU A 153 -5.60 2.34 -10.94
CA GLU A 153 -6.91 2.09 -10.33
C GLU A 153 -6.92 0.76 -9.55
N ASP A 154 -6.32 -0.28 -10.09
CA ASP A 154 -6.21 -1.60 -9.44
C ASP A 154 -5.38 -1.50 -8.16
N VAL A 155 -4.22 -0.80 -8.19
CA VAL A 155 -3.42 -0.56 -7.00
C VAL A 155 -4.22 0.19 -5.94
N TRP A 156 -4.91 1.28 -6.31
CA TRP A 156 -5.75 2.02 -5.36
C TRP A 156 -6.86 1.15 -4.78
N ARG A 157 -7.56 0.35 -5.60
CA ARG A 157 -8.66 -0.51 -5.17
C ARG A 157 -8.19 -1.56 -4.16
N MET A 158 -7.09 -2.25 -4.45
CA MET A 158 -6.49 -3.23 -3.54
C MET A 158 -6.16 -2.62 -2.18
N HIS A 159 -5.50 -1.48 -2.14
CA HIS A 159 -5.14 -0.81 -0.89
C HIS A 159 -6.35 -0.24 -0.14
N ARG A 160 -7.38 0.26 -0.86
CA ARG A 160 -8.64 0.71 -0.27
C ARG A 160 -9.35 -0.43 0.46
N ASP A 161 -9.47 -1.57 -0.21
CA ASP A 161 -10.18 -2.72 0.32
C ASP A 161 -9.40 -3.32 1.51
N GLU A 162 -8.08 -3.35 1.44
CA GLU A 162 -7.22 -3.76 2.54
C GLU A 162 -7.28 -2.79 3.74
N CYS A 163 -7.30 -1.49 3.49
CA CYS A 163 -7.48 -0.48 4.54
C CYS A 163 -8.81 -0.67 5.27
N ALA A 164 -9.89 -0.91 4.54
CA ALA A 164 -11.20 -1.18 5.12
C ALA A 164 -11.20 -2.44 6.00
N LEU A 165 -10.56 -3.52 5.53
CA LEU A 165 -10.41 -4.76 6.29
C LEU A 165 -9.61 -4.53 7.58
N LYS A 166 -8.47 -3.83 7.52
CA LYS A 166 -7.63 -3.54 8.69
C LYS A 166 -8.38 -2.76 9.77
N ARG A 167 -9.14 -1.75 9.38
CA ARG A 167 -9.97 -0.98 10.31
C ARG A 167 -11.02 -1.85 10.99
N GLU A 168 -11.67 -2.74 10.24
CA GLU A 168 -12.66 -3.64 10.81
C GLU A 168 -12.00 -4.66 11.76
N ILE A 169 -10.84 -5.21 11.41
CA ILE A 169 -10.09 -6.10 12.31
C ILE A 169 -9.72 -5.40 13.62
N VAL A 170 -9.19 -4.17 13.57
CA VAL A 170 -8.83 -3.43 14.80
C VAL A 170 -10.07 -3.13 15.66
N LYS A 171 -11.20 -2.83 15.04
CA LYS A 171 -12.45 -2.63 15.74
C LYS A 171 -12.94 -3.91 16.43
N GLN A 172 -12.91 -5.05 15.72
CA GLN A 172 -13.29 -6.34 16.29
C GLN A 172 -12.33 -6.78 17.39
N ALA A 173 -11.02 -6.60 17.18
CA ALA A 173 -10.01 -6.91 18.19
C ALA A 173 -10.22 -6.15 19.51
N ALA A 174 -10.70 -4.90 19.45
CA ALA A 174 -10.95 -4.08 20.63
C ALA A 174 -12.16 -4.56 21.45
N THR A 175 -13.04 -5.39 20.89
CA THR A 175 -14.23 -5.95 21.56
C THR A 175 -14.16 -7.47 21.69
N CYS A 176 -13.03 -8.07 21.31
CA CYS A 176 -12.84 -9.51 21.36
C CYS A 176 -12.59 -9.95 22.81
N GLU A 177 -13.30 -10.99 23.26
CA GLU A 177 -13.14 -11.59 24.59
C GLU A 177 -12.34 -12.88 24.55
N ASP A 178 -12.25 -13.53 23.38
CA ASP A 178 -11.53 -14.79 23.19
C ASP A 178 -10.16 -14.55 22.54
N VAL A 179 -9.13 -15.08 23.18
CA VAL A 179 -7.75 -15.04 22.70
C VAL A 179 -7.58 -15.79 21.37
N GLU A 180 -8.29 -16.89 21.13
CA GLU A 180 -8.17 -17.64 19.88
C GLU A 180 -8.78 -16.86 18.72
N ASP A 181 -9.90 -16.19 18.92
CA ASP A 181 -10.49 -15.29 17.92
C ASP A 181 -9.55 -14.12 17.62
N LEU A 182 -8.92 -13.55 18.65
CA LEU A 182 -7.93 -12.48 18.49
C LEU A 182 -6.72 -12.94 17.67
N LYS A 183 -6.25 -14.17 17.85
CA LYS A 183 -5.18 -14.78 17.03
C LYS A 183 -5.62 -14.96 15.57
N VAL A 184 -6.88 -15.31 15.32
CA VAL A 184 -7.41 -15.39 13.96
C VAL A 184 -7.40 -14.01 13.31
N LEU A 185 -7.87 -12.97 14.00
CA LEU A 185 -7.84 -11.58 13.53
C LEU A 185 -6.41 -11.11 13.24
N HIS A 186 -5.44 -11.43 14.12
CA HIS A 186 -4.04 -11.12 13.90
C HIS A 186 -3.47 -11.80 12.65
N ARG A 187 -3.74 -13.10 12.44
CA ARG A 187 -3.30 -13.81 11.22
C ARG A 187 -3.89 -13.19 9.95
N LEU A 188 -5.19 -12.84 9.97
CA LEU A 188 -5.85 -12.19 8.84
C LEU A 188 -5.25 -10.81 8.55
N TYR A 189 -4.95 -10.03 9.60
CA TYR A 189 -4.29 -8.73 9.50
C TYR A 189 -2.90 -8.83 8.86
N CYS A 190 -2.12 -9.85 9.22
CA CYS A 190 -0.80 -10.10 8.66
C CYS A 190 -0.85 -10.54 7.19
N ALA A 191 -1.86 -11.30 6.81
CA ALA A 191 -1.97 -11.92 5.48
C ALA A 191 -2.23 -10.92 4.35
N GLN A 192 -2.81 -9.74 4.65
CA GLN A 192 -3.15 -8.72 3.65
C GLN A 192 -3.88 -9.29 2.41
N PRO A 193 -5.03 -9.97 2.58
CA PRO A 193 -5.63 -10.80 1.53
C PRO A 193 -6.12 -9.99 0.31
N ASN A 194 -6.31 -8.69 0.43
CA ASN A 194 -6.72 -7.83 -0.69
C ASN A 194 -5.55 -7.30 -1.52
N LEU A 195 -4.30 -7.54 -1.10
CA LEU A 195 -3.10 -7.16 -1.85
C LEU A 195 -2.53 -8.39 -2.56
N ASP A 196 -2.50 -8.36 -3.88
CA ASP A 196 -1.79 -9.37 -4.69
C ASP A 196 -0.39 -8.85 -5.02
N PRO A 197 0.69 -9.41 -4.42
CA PRO A 197 2.05 -8.94 -4.64
C PRO A 197 2.53 -9.10 -6.07
N GLU A 198 2.08 -10.17 -6.77
CA GLU A 198 2.47 -10.44 -8.16
C GLU A 198 1.79 -9.47 -9.11
N GLU A 199 0.50 -9.21 -8.89
CA GLU A 199 -0.24 -8.22 -9.67
C GLU A 199 0.33 -6.81 -9.45
N LEU A 200 0.59 -6.43 -8.19
CA LEU A 200 1.21 -5.15 -7.84
C LEU A 200 2.56 -4.98 -8.52
N ARG A 201 3.42 -6.00 -8.51
CA ARG A 201 4.71 -5.98 -9.19
C ARG A 201 4.51 -5.79 -10.70
N THR A 202 3.64 -6.59 -11.32
CA THR A 202 3.34 -6.52 -12.74
C THR A 202 2.83 -5.15 -13.16
N ILE A 203 1.99 -4.51 -12.35
CA ILE A 203 1.50 -3.16 -12.59
C ILE A 203 2.65 -2.15 -12.52
N MET A 204 3.46 -2.22 -11.47
CA MET A 204 4.55 -1.26 -11.26
C MET A 204 5.65 -1.36 -12.32
N ASP A 205 5.92 -2.56 -12.85
CA ASP A 205 6.91 -2.78 -13.89
C ASP A 205 6.48 -2.21 -15.27
N ARG A 206 5.19 -1.90 -15.45
CA ARG A 206 4.68 -1.32 -16.73
C ARG A 206 5.25 0.07 -17.02
N VAL A 207 5.50 0.87 -15.99
CA VAL A 207 6.06 2.22 -16.11
C VAL A 207 7.30 2.31 -15.24
N PRO A 208 8.50 2.10 -15.79
CA PRO A 208 9.73 2.16 -15.02
C PRO A 208 9.90 3.55 -14.39
N VAL A 209 9.90 3.59 -13.09
CA VAL A 209 10.26 4.76 -12.30
C VAL A 209 11.78 4.79 -12.23
N LYS A 210 12.43 5.86 -12.71
CA LYS A 210 13.89 5.99 -12.56
C LYS A 210 14.19 6.03 -11.07
N SER A 211 14.96 5.07 -10.57
CA SER A 211 15.50 5.13 -9.22
C SER A 211 16.38 6.38 -9.10
N VAL A 212 16.18 7.15 -8.03
CA VAL A 212 16.93 8.39 -7.74
C VAL A 212 18.44 8.15 -7.58
N GLU A 213 18.87 6.89 -7.47
CA GLU A 213 20.28 6.50 -7.30
C GLU A 213 21.15 6.68 -8.55
N ALA A 214 20.57 6.86 -9.73
CA ALA A 214 21.38 6.98 -10.97
C ALA A 214 22.01 8.36 -11.18
N ASP A 215 21.59 9.39 -10.45
CA ASP A 215 22.11 10.77 -10.62
C ASP A 215 23.21 11.16 -9.62
N LEU A 216 23.58 10.28 -8.67
CA LEU A 216 24.66 10.54 -7.69
C LEU A 216 26.08 10.17 -8.19
N HIS A 217 26.20 9.66 -9.41
CA HIS A 217 27.49 9.26 -10.00
C HIS A 217 27.80 9.95 -11.34
N ARG A 218 27.30 11.17 -11.55
CA ARG A 218 27.78 12.04 -12.64
C ARG A 218 28.46 13.28 -12.11
#